data_ac7570152e5e10fec5c93b9232044fd2
#
_entry.id   ac7570152e5e10fec5c93b9232044fd2
#
_cell.length_a   1.000
_cell.length_b   1.000
_cell.length_c   1.000
_cell.angle_alpha   90.00
_cell.angle_beta   90.00
_cell.angle_gamma   90.00
#
_symmetry.space_group_name_H-M   'P 1'
#
loop_
_entity.id
_entity.type
_entity.pdbx_description
1 polymer ?
#
loop_
_entity_poly.entity_id
_entity_poly.type
_entity_poly.pdbx_seq_one_letter_code
_entity_poly.pdbx_strand_id
1 'polypeptide(L)'
;LGENKPLRLTIEQGRLHSMVFWGPPGTGKTTLARLITKSCDAQFLAVSAVLSGVKDIRAAIEKAKQYREVYHKETVLFVDEVHRFNKSQQDAFLPYVEDGTITLIGATTENPSFELNNALLSRVRVYVLKSLTTGSIKNILEIALNDSQVGLGKLGLTLDDAAFNKLAEAADGDARRALNVLEIVSDLSEGGMITEALLNDVLVDGSLRRFDKRGEAFYDQISALHKSIRGSDPDAALYWFVRM
;
A
#
# COMPACT_ATOMS: atom_id res chain seq x y z
N LEU A 1 13.18 -2.25 -2.64
CA LEU A 1 13.94 -3.50 -2.34
C LEU A 1 15.08 -3.71 -3.33
N GLY A 2 15.90 -2.68 -3.61
CA GLY A 2 17.07 -2.82 -4.46
C GLY A 2 18.13 -3.75 -3.83
N GLU A 3 19.07 -4.24 -4.66
CA GLU A 3 20.23 -4.99 -4.18
C GLU A 3 20.97 -4.21 -3.09
N ASN A 4 21.43 -4.91 -2.05
CA ASN A 4 22.13 -4.36 -0.89
C ASN A 4 21.36 -3.31 -0.06
N LYS A 5 20.05 -3.18 -0.23
CA LYS A 5 19.26 -2.30 0.64
C LYS A 5 19.00 -2.96 2.00
N PRO A 6 18.99 -2.17 3.11
CA PRO A 6 18.89 -2.72 4.47
C PRO A 6 17.73 -3.68 4.68
N LEU A 7 16.54 -3.35 4.16
CA LEU A 7 15.36 -4.20 4.30
C LEU A 7 15.55 -5.55 3.60
N ARG A 8 16.13 -5.56 2.38
CA ARG A 8 16.40 -6.81 1.65
C ARG A 8 17.38 -7.69 2.38
N LEU A 9 18.48 -7.13 2.86
CA LEU A 9 19.49 -7.87 3.63
C LEU A 9 18.90 -8.47 4.91
N THR A 10 18.02 -7.74 5.60
CA THR A 10 17.35 -8.22 6.81
C THR A 10 16.45 -9.42 6.50
N ILE A 11 15.70 -9.36 5.39
CA ILE A 11 14.83 -10.45 4.93
C ILE A 11 15.67 -11.69 4.56
N GLU A 12 16.74 -11.50 3.80
CA GLU A 12 17.64 -12.58 3.38
C GLU A 12 18.34 -13.27 4.56
N GLN A 13 18.56 -12.52 5.66
CA GLN A 13 19.10 -13.05 6.92
C GLN A 13 18.03 -13.69 7.83
N GLY A 14 16.77 -13.70 7.43
CA GLY A 14 15.66 -14.23 8.25
C GLY A 14 15.42 -13.44 9.54
N ARG A 15 15.86 -12.18 9.62
CA ARG A 15 15.72 -11.34 10.82
C ARG A 15 14.51 -10.43 10.69
N LEU A 16 13.54 -10.62 11.58
CA LEU A 16 12.39 -9.74 11.70
C LEU A 16 12.71 -8.57 12.64
N HIS A 17 12.18 -7.40 12.31
CA HIS A 17 12.13 -6.25 13.20
C HIS A 17 10.84 -5.47 12.95
N SER A 18 10.36 -4.77 13.96
CA SER A 18 9.16 -3.95 13.82
C SER A 18 9.39 -2.78 12.89
N MET A 19 8.41 -2.54 12.00
CA MET A 19 8.54 -1.54 10.94
C MET A 19 7.19 -0.93 10.54
N VAL A 20 7.25 0.21 9.86
CA VAL A 20 6.09 0.85 9.24
C VAL A 20 6.40 1.10 7.77
N PHE A 21 5.51 0.64 6.90
CA PHE A 21 5.51 0.95 5.48
C PHE A 21 4.67 2.19 5.22
N TRP A 22 5.31 3.25 4.81
CA TRP A 22 4.65 4.49 4.44
C TRP A 22 4.74 4.71 2.93
N GLY A 23 3.63 5.04 2.31
CA GLY A 23 3.59 5.37 0.88
C GLY A 23 2.20 5.29 0.28
N PRO A 24 2.05 5.69 -0.99
CA PRO A 24 0.77 5.74 -1.69
C PRO A 24 0.04 4.40 -1.71
N PRO A 25 -1.27 4.38 -1.98
CA PRO A 25 -2.02 3.15 -2.17
C PRO A 25 -1.47 2.33 -3.34
N GLY A 26 -1.73 1.02 -3.36
CA GLY A 26 -1.34 0.13 -4.47
C GLY A 26 0.16 -0.12 -4.64
N THR A 27 1.02 0.36 -3.74
CA THR A 27 2.48 0.13 -3.80
C THR A 27 2.95 -1.21 -3.24
N GLY A 28 2.01 -2.08 -2.84
CA GLY A 28 2.31 -3.44 -2.38
C GLY A 28 2.70 -3.55 -0.90
N LYS A 29 2.33 -2.61 -0.02
CA LYS A 29 2.64 -2.65 1.43
C LYS A 29 2.23 -3.98 2.08
N THR A 30 0.98 -4.40 1.90
CA THR A 30 0.46 -5.66 2.45
C THR A 30 1.13 -6.88 1.83
N THR A 31 1.36 -6.86 0.53
CA THR A 31 2.06 -7.93 -0.20
C THR A 31 3.49 -8.11 0.32
N LEU A 32 4.20 -6.99 0.52
CA LEU A 32 5.55 -6.99 1.06
C LEU A 32 5.58 -7.56 2.49
N ALA A 33 4.64 -7.16 3.35
CA ALA A 33 4.53 -7.70 4.71
C ALA A 33 4.33 -9.23 4.71
N ARG A 34 3.46 -9.75 3.83
CA ARG A 34 3.25 -11.19 3.67
C ARG A 34 4.50 -11.92 3.16
N LEU A 35 5.20 -11.35 2.19
CA LEU A 35 6.44 -11.92 1.66
C LEU A 35 7.53 -11.99 2.73
N ILE A 36 7.72 -10.93 3.50
CA ILE A 36 8.67 -10.89 4.62
C ILE A 36 8.35 -11.98 5.63
N THR A 37 7.08 -12.05 6.06
CA THR A 37 6.63 -13.04 7.03
C THR A 37 6.89 -14.47 6.55
N LYS A 38 6.58 -14.75 5.27
CA LYS A 38 6.82 -16.06 4.68
C LYS A 38 8.32 -16.39 4.59
N SER A 39 9.16 -15.42 4.25
CA SER A 39 10.61 -15.62 4.13
C SER A 39 11.28 -15.90 5.48
N CYS A 40 10.68 -15.44 6.58
CA CYS A 40 11.18 -15.65 7.94
C CYS A 40 10.47 -16.80 8.68
N ASP A 41 9.66 -17.63 8.00
CA ASP A 41 8.84 -18.71 8.57
C ASP A 41 8.01 -18.28 9.80
N ALA A 42 7.55 -17.03 9.82
CA ALA A 42 6.76 -16.47 10.90
C ALA A 42 5.25 -16.61 10.63
N GLN A 43 4.45 -16.55 11.69
CA GLN A 43 3.00 -16.50 11.59
C GLN A 43 2.54 -15.08 11.19
N PHE A 44 1.64 -14.99 10.21
CA PHE A 44 1.04 -13.72 9.79
C PHE A 44 -0.35 -13.54 10.41
N LEU A 45 -0.51 -12.50 11.25
CA LEU A 45 -1.81 -12.04 11.73
C LEU A 45 -2.08 -10.64 11.18
N ALA A 46 -3.28 -10.40 10.68
CA ALA A 46 -3.67 -9.11 10.13
C ALA A 46 -4.80 -8.48 10.95
N VAL A 47 -4.67 -7.19 11.22
CA VAL A 47 -5.67 -6.34 11.88
C VAL A 47 -5.86 -5.10 11.03
N SER A 48 -7.12 -4.73 10.77
CA SER A 48 -7.43 -3.48 10.08
C SER A 48 -7.78 -2.41 11.11
N ALA A 49 -7.03 -1.32 11.14
CA ALA A 49 -7.31 -0.23 12.07
C ALA A 49 -8.66 0.48 11.80
N VAL A 50 -9.23 0.28 10.60
CA VAL A 50 -10.57 0.81 10.24
C VAL A 50 -11.70 0.05 10.92
N LEU A 51 -11.55 -1.28 11.06
CA LEU A 51 -12.62 -2.17 11.52
C LEU A 51 -12.39 -2.70 12.95
N SER A 52 -11.18 -2.55 13.49
CA SER A 52 -10.76 -3.22 14.73
C SER A 52 -10.62 -2.28 15.90
N GLY A 53 -10.97 -2.79 17.08
CA GLY A 53 -10.80 -2.10 18.36
C GLY A 53 -9.74 -2.74 19.26
N VAL A 54 -9.62 -2.24 20.48
CA VAL A 54 -8.69 -2.78 21.50
C VAL A 54 -8.91 -4.28 21.77
N LYS A 55 -10.15 -4.75 21.65
CA LYS A 55 -10.49 -6.18 21.83
C LYS A 55 -9.82 -7.05 20.77
N ASP A 56 -9.82 -6.59 19.52
CA ASP A 56 -9.25 -7.32 18.38
C ASP A 56 -7.72 -7.36 18.49
N ILE A 57 -7.12 -6.25 18.93
CA ILE A 57 -5.69 -6.16 19.23
C ILE A 57 -5.32 -7.21 20.30
N ARG A 58 -6.05 -7.25 21.41
CA ARG A 58 -5.80 -8.22 22.48
C ARG A 58 -5.98 -9.65 22.00
N ALA A 59 -7.02 -9.95 21.23
CA ALA A 59 -7.23 -11.27 20.66
C ALA A 59 -6.09 -11.71 19.72
N ALA A 60 -5.56 -10.79 18.92
CA ALA A 60 -4.41 -11.07 18.07
C ALA A 60 -3.13 -11.35 18.90
N ILE A 61 -2.93 -10.60 19.99
CA ILE A 61 -1.80 -10.80 20.90
C ILE A 61 -1.90 -12.16 21.61
N GLU A 62 -3.08 -12.54 22.12
CA GLU A 62 -3.26 -13.86 22.73
C GLU A 62 -3.01 -15.01 21.75
N LYS A 63 -3.42 -14.86 20.49
CA LYS A 63 -3.05 -15.81 19.43
C LYS A 63 -1.53 -15.85 19.21
N ALA A 64 -0.85 -14.70 19.21
CA ALA A 64 0.60 -14.65 19.04
C ALA A 64 1.32 -15.40 20.17
N LYS A 65 0.89 -15.22 21.42
CA LYS A 65 1.41 -15.99 22.57
C LYS A 65 1.22 -17.49 22.40
N GLN A 66 0.02 -17.93 22.01
CA GLN A 66 -0.27 -19.33 21.73
C GLN A 66 0.64 -19.90 20.63
N TYR A 67 0.85 -19.17 19.53
CA TYR A 67 1.75 -19.62 18.48
C TYR A 67 3.19 -19.75 18.96
N ARG A 68 3.65 -18.81 19.79
CA ARG A 68 4.99 -18.85 20.39
C ARG A 68 5.17 -20.05 21.34
N GLU A 69 4.16 -20.31 22.18
CA GLU A 69 4.20 -21.41 23.16
C GLU A 69 4.09 -22.80 22.50
N VAL A 70 3.15 -22.96 21.54
CA VAL A 70 2.82 -24.26 20.95
C VAL A 70 3.74 -24.60 19.78
N TYR A 71 4.02 -23.62 18.92
CA TYR A 71 4.73 -23.86 17.65
C TYR A 71 6.16 -23.31 17.64
N HIS A 72 6.57 -22.58 18.68
CA HIS A 72 7.86 -21.87 18.75
C HIS A 72 8.11 -20.95 17.55
N LYS A 73 7.04 -20.37 16.98
CA LYS A 73 7.09 -19.46 15.83
C LYS A 73 6.91 -18.01 16.26
N GLU A 74 7.69 -17.14 15.64
CA GLU A 74 7.48 -15.70 15.75
C GLU A 74 6.18 -15.28 15.05
N THR A 75 5.57 -14.22 15.53
CA THR A 75 4.34 -13.70 14.96
C THR A 75 4.56 -12.29 14.43
N VAL A 76 4.27 -12.08 13.15
CA VAL A 76 4.15 -10.76 12.56
C VAL A 76 2.70 -10.31 12.70
N LEU A 77 2.49 -9.22 13.42
CA LEU A 77 1.21 -8.54 13.48
C LEU A 77 1.21 -7.40 12.45
N PHE A 78 0.49 -7.62 11.37
CA PHE A 78 0.29 -6.61 10.33
C PHE A 78 -0.91 -5.73 10.67
N VAL A 79 -0.70 -4.42 10.72
CA VAL A 79 -1.74 -3.43 10.99
C VAL A 79 -1.91 -2.54 9.77
N ASP A 80 -3.03 -2.74 9.04
CA ASP A 80 -3.35 -1.90 7.90
C ASP A 80 -3.98 -0.57 8.35
N GLU A 81 -3.60 0.51 7.69
CA GLU A 81 -4.02 1.89 8.00
C GLU A 81 -3.77 2.26 9.47
N VAL A 82 -2.57 1.94 9.98
CA VAL A 82 -2.20 2.08 11.40
C VAL A 82 -2.42 3.49 11.96
N HIS A 83 -2.42 4.52 11.11
CA HIS A 83 -2.72 5.91 11.48
C HIS A 83 -4.15 6.11 11.98
N ARG A 84 -5.07 5.19 11.68
CA ARG A 84 -6.45 5.25 12.15
C ARG A 84 -6.62 4.84 13.61
N PHE A 85 -5.64 4.20 14.20
CA PHE A 85 -5.64 3.91 15.62
C PHE A 85 -5.36 5.18 16.43
N ASN A 86 -6.16 5.43 17.45
CA ASN A 86 -5.88 6.48 18.42
C ASN A 86 -4.64 6.15 19.28
N LYS A 87 -4.13 7.13 20.03
CA LYS A 87 -2.91 6.98 20.84
C LYS A 87 -2.98 5.79 21.81
N SER A 88 -4.13 5.61 22.49
CA SER A 88 -4.31 4.49 23.43
C SER A 88 -4.28 3.11 22.74
N GLN A 89 -4.80 3.03 21.50
CA GLN A 89 -4.73 1.81 20.71
C GLN A 89 -3.32 1.53 20.21
N GLN A 90 -2.58 2.58 19.83
CA GLN A 90 -1.16 2.46 19.47
C GLN A 90 -0.32 2.02 20.67
N ASP A 91 -0.58 2.57 21.86
CA ASP A 91 0.11 2.17 23.09
C ASP A 91 -0.14 0.71 23.49
N ALA A 92 -1.28 0.16 23.12
CA ALA A 92 -1.62 -1.23 23.41
C ALA A 92 -0.67 -2.27 22.76
N PHE A 93 0.08 -1.89 21.74
CA PHE A 93 1.09 -2.75 21.10
C PHE A 93 2.44 -2.73 21.81
N LEU A 94 2.77 -1.61 22.48
CA LEU A 94 4.12 -1.34 22.97
C LEU A 94 4.73 -2.45 23.84
N PRO A 95 4.04 -2.96 24.87
CA PRO A 95 4.60 -4.03 25.72
C PRO A 95 4.99 -5.27 24.92
N TYR A 96 4.19 -5.62 23.93
CA TYR A 96 4.34 -6.84 23.14
C TYR A 96 5.35 -6.72 21.99
N VAL A 97 5.62 -5.50 21.55
CA VAL A 97 6.73 -5.18 20.65
C VAL A 97 8.04 -5.20 21.41
N GLU A 98 8.05 -4.70 22.66
CA GLU A 98 9.24 -4.65 23.53
C GLU A 98 9.68 -6.03 23.99
N ASP A 99 8.74 -6.88 24.39
CA ASP A 99 9.05 -8.24 24.87
C ASP A 99 9.22 -9.27 23.74
N GLY A 100 9.04 -8.84 22.49
CA GLY A 100 9.18 -9.67 21.30
C GLY A 100 8.05 -10.71 21.13
N THR A 101 6.90 -10.53 21.80
CA THR A 101 5.71 -11.37 21.57
C THR A 101 5.20 -11.21 20.14
N ILE A 102 5.30 -10.00 19.58
CA ILE A 102 4.96 -9.70 18.20
C ILE A 102 6.06 -8.87 17.53
N THR A 103 6.25 -9.09 16.24
CA THR A 103 6.90 -8.13 15.35
C THR A 103 5.82 -7.32 14.64
N LEU A 104 5.76 -6.02 14.90
CA LEU A 104 4.76 -5.14 14.32
C LEU A 104 5.17 -4.70 12.91
N ILE A 105 4.30 -4.90 11.93
CA ILE A 105 4.42 -4.28 10.61
C ILE A 105 3.19 -3.40 10.36
N GLY A 106 3.35 -2.08 10.50
CA GLY A 106 2.31 -1.12 10.18
C GLY A 106 2.32 -0.74 8.70
N ALA A 107 1.15 -0.48 8.12
CA ALA A 107 1.01 0.14 6.81
C ALA A 107 0.21 1.44 6.93
N THR A 108 0.63 2.47 6.22
CA THR A 108 -0.05 3.77 6.23
C THR A 108 0.18 4.52 4.92
N THR A 109 -0.81 5.32 4.54
CA THR A 109 -0.70 6.32 3.47
C THR A 109 -0.36 7.70 4.00
N GLU A 110 -0.55 7.94 5.30
CA GLU A 110 -0.29 9.22 5.96
C GLU A 110 1.13 9.28 6.53
N ASN A 111 1.65 10.48 6.75
CA ASN A 111 3.00 10.65 7.28
C ASN A 111 3.08 10.15 8.74
N PRO A 112 3.88 9.09 9.01
CA PRO A 112 3.95 8.50 10.35
C PRO A 112 4.39 9.47 11.43
N SER A 113 5.17 10.49 11.09
CA SER A 113 5.67 11.47 12.07
C SER A 113 4.58 12.35 12.65
N PHE A 114 3.42 12.46 11.99
CA PHE A 114 2.28 13.23 12.48
C PHE A 114 1.21 12.34 13.12
N GLU A 115 1.09 11.11 12.63
CA GLU A 115 -0.03 10.24 12.96
C GLU A 115 0.30 9.21 14.04
N LEU A 116 1.55 8.78 14.13
CA LEU A 116 1.98 7.79 15.11
C LEU A 116 2.59 8.48 16.34
N ASN A 117 2.35 7.88 17.51
CA ASN A 117 2.94 8.39 18.73
C ASN A 117 4.46 8.12 18.78
N ASN A 118 5.19 8.96 19.52
CA ASN A 118 6.64 8.88 19.63
C ASN A 118 7.12 7.56 20.26
N ALA A 119 6.32 6.98 21.15
CA ALA A 119 6.66 5.72 21.81
C ALA A 119 6.69 4.58 20.80
N LEU A 120 5.73 4.53 19.86
CA LEU A 120 5.72 3.53 18.78
C LEU A 120 6.82 3.83 17.76
N LEU A 121 6.99 5.09 17.34
CA LEU A 121 8.01 5.49 16.36
C LEU A 121 9.44 5.16 16.82
N SER A 122 9.72 5.24 18.12
CA SER A 122 11.04 4.90 18.66
C SER A 122 11.37 3.40 18.59
N ARG A 123 10.38 2.54 18.36
CA ARG A 123 10.50 1.06 18.34
C ARG A 123 10.33 0.44 16.95
N VAL A 124 10.01 1.25 15.96
CA VAL A 124 9.80 0.78 14.58
C VAL A 124 10.74 1.49 13.61
N ARG A 125 11.08 0.84 12.52
CA ARG A 125 11.77 1.49 11.39
C ARG A 125 10.76 1.89 10.34
N VAL A 126 10.80 3.14 9.89
CA VAL A 126 9.95 3.61 8.81
C VAL A 126 10.62 3.37 7.46
N TYR A 127 9.92 2.67 6.57
CA TYR A 127 10.33 2.45 5.19
C TYR A 127 9.37 3.16 4.25
N VAL A 128 9.90 4.09 3.47
CA VAL A 128 9.12 4.84 2.48
C VAL A 128 9.03 4.05 1.19
N LEU A 129 7.80 3.71 0.78
CA LEU A 129 7.50 3.10 -0.51
C LEU A 129 7.03 4.20 -1.47
N LYS A 130 7.76 4.34 -2.57
CA LYS A 130 7.38 5.28 -3.63
C LYS A 130 6.32 4.66 -4.54
N SER A 131 5.57 5.50 -5.26
CA SER A 131 4.71 5.06 -6.36
C SER A 131 5.50 4.15 -7.31
N LEU A 132 4.85 3.13 -7.84
CA LEU A 132 5.46 2.25 -8.81
C LEU A 132 5.72 3.00 -10.12
N THR A 133 6.83 2.67 -10.79
CA THR A 133 7.10 3.21 -12.11
C THR A 133 6.17 2.57 -13.14
N THR A 134 5.92 3.27 -14.26
CA THR A 134 5.14 2.71 -15.37
C THR A 134 5.69 1.36 -15.84
N GLY A 135 7.02 1.20 -15.87
CA GLY A 135 7.66 -0.08 -16.18
C GLY A 135 7.35 -1.18 -15.18
N SER A 136 7.29 -0.85 -13.87
CA SER A 136 6.91 -1.81 -12.84
C SER A 136 5.43 -2.22 -12.95
N ILE A 137 4.55 -1.28 -13.28
CA ILE A 137 3.13 -1.56 -13.54
C ILE A 137 2.99 -2.49 -14.75
N LYS A 138 3.72 -2.23 -15.85
CA LYS A 138 3.71 -3.10 -17.03
C LYS A 138 4.10 -4.54 -16.68
N ASN A 139 5.17 -4.72 -15.93
CA ASN A 139 5.58 -6.07 -15.49
C ASN A 139 4.50 -6.77 -14.66
N ILE A 140 3.78 -6.03 -13.80
CA ILE A 140 2.67 -6.58 -13.00
C ILE A 140 1.52 -7.01 -13.92
N LEU A 141 1.16 -6.19 -14.90
CA LEU A 141 0.12 -6.50 -15.87
C LEU A 141 0.49 -7.71 -16.74
N GLU A 142 1.75 -7.80 -17.20
CA GLU A 142 2.26 -8.97 -17.94
C GLU A 142 2.15 -10.26 -17.14
N ILE A 143 2.54 -10.21 -15.86
CA ILE A 143 2.40 -11.37 -14.95
C ILE A 143 0.93 -11.75 -14.82
N ALA A 144 0.04 -10.77 -14.58
CA ALA A 144 -1.39 -11.02 -14.43
C ALA A 144 -2.04 -11.63 -15.68
N LEU A 145 -1.61 -11.21 -16.88
CA LEU A 145 -2.10 -11.72 -18.15
C LEU A 145 -1.59 -13.14 -18.47
N ASN A 146 -0.39 -13.47 -18.02
CA ASN A 146 0.25 -14.76 -18.35
C ASN A 146 0.06 -15.83 -17.27
N ASP A 147 -0.22 -15.46 -16.04
CA ASP A 147 -0.41 -16.43 -14.94
C ASP A 147 -1.75 -17.15 -15.08
N SER A 148 -1.68 -18.45 -15.33
CA SER A 148 -2.86 -19.31 -15.48
C SER A 148 -3.41 -19.85 -14.15
N GLN A 149 -2.70 -19.67 -13.02
CA GLN A 149 -3.14 -20.17 -11.71
C GLN A 149 -3.94 -19.11 -10.92
N VAL A 150 -3.40 -17.91 -10.83
CA VAL A 150 -3.98 -16.82 -10.03
C VAL A 150 -4.27 -15.55 -10.83
N GLY A 151 -3.87 -15.50 -12.11
CA GLY A 151 -4.11 -14.42 -13.04
C GLY A 151 -5.16 -14.75 -14.11
N LEU A 152 -5.12 -13.98 -15.19
CA LEU A 152 -6.05 -14.05 -16.32
C LEU A 152 -5.54 -14.95 -17.48
N GLY A 153 -4.41 -15.65 -17.29
CA GLY A 153 -3.76 -16.44 -18.35
C GLY A 153 -4.65 -17.51 -19.01
N LYS A 154 -5.65 -18.03 -18.30
CA LYS A 154 -6.63 -18.98 -18.86
C LYS A 154 -7.59 -18.37 -19.88
N LEU A 155 -7.77 -17.06 -19.87
CA LEU A 155 -8.69 -16.35 -20.75
C LEU A 155 -8.07 -16.10 -22.14
N GLY A 156 -6.75 -16.28 -22.30
CA GLY A 156 -6.06 -16.05 -23.56
C GLY A 156 -6.15 -14.62 -24.07
N LEU A 157 -6.21 -13.65 -23.16
CA LEU A 157 -6.39 -12.23 -23.47
C LEU A 157 -5.14 -11.68 -24.18
N THR A 158 -5.39 -10.82 -25.14
CA THR A 158 -4.36 -10.03 -25.83
C THR A 158 -4.65 -8.55 -25.69
N LEU A 159 -3.63 -7.77 -25.36
CA LEU A 159 -3.70 -6.32 -25.39
C LEU A 159 -2.87 -5.80 -26.55
N ASP A 160 -3.37 -4.80 -27.26
CA ASP A 160 -2.51 -4.05 -28.17
C ASP A 160 -1.52 -3.18 -27.37
N ASP A 161 -0.39 -2.83 -28.00
CA ASP A 161 0.67 -2.06 -27.33
C ASP A 161 0.18 -0.70 -26.84
N ALA A 162 -0.76 -0.07 -27.56
CA ALA A 162 -1.33 1.21 -27.20
C ALA A 162 -2.21 1.09 -25.94
N ALA A 163 -3.09 0.10 -25.89
CA ALA A 163 -3.92 -0.20 -24.71
C ALA A 163 -3.04 -0.53 -23.50
N PHE A 164 -2.00 -1.35 -23.68
CA PHE A 164 -1.10 -1.74 -22.61
C PHE A 164 -0.35 -0.54 -22.00
N ASN A 165 0.19 0.34 -22.85
CA ASN A 165 0.88 1.55 -22.42
C ASN A 165 -0.08 2.47 -21.65
N LYS A 166 -1.26 2.70 -22.21
CA LYS A 166 -2.28 3.57 -21.65
C LYS A 166 -2.81 3.08 -20.31
N LEU A 167 -3.04 1.77 -20.17
CA LEU A 167 -3.44 1.17 -18.89
C LEU A 167 -2.38 1.38 -17.81
N ALA A 168 -1.11 1.17 -18.17
CA ALA A 168 0.00 1.36 -17.24
C ALA A 168 0.18 2.83 -16.81
N GLU A 169 -0.05 3.77 -17.71
CA GLU A 169 -0.03 5.22 -17.43
C GLU A 169 -1.23 5.65 -16.58
N ALA A 170 -2.43 5.18 -16.92
CA ALA A 170 -3.66 5.50 -16.19
C ALA A 170 -3.66 5.00 -14.75
N ALA A 171 -2.90 3.94 -14.46
CA ALA A 171 -2.72 3.41 -13.12
C ALA A 171 -1.95 4.37 -12.20
N ASP A 172 -1.08 5.22 -12.76
CA ASP A 172 -0.34 6.26 -12.05
C ASP A 172 0.39 5.73 -10.80
N GLY A 173 1.07 4.59 -10.97
CA GLY A 173 1.87 3.95 -9.92
C GLY A 173 1.09 3.14 -8.89
N ASP A 174 -0.21 2.96 -9.07
CA ASP A 174 -1.07 2.12 -8.22
C ASP A 174 -1.36 0.77 -8.90
N ALA A 175 -0.71 -0.31 -8.42
CA ALA A 175 -0.91 -1.65 -8.99
C ALA A 175 -2.33 -2.19 -8.78
N ARG A 176 -3.00 -1.84 -7.68
CA ARG A 176 -4.38 -2.27 -7.43
C ARG A 176 -5.32 -1.68 -8.48
N ARG A 177 -5.13 -0.39 -8.79
CA ARG A 177 -5.89 0.30 -9.84
C ARG A 177 -5.62 -0.32 -11.21
N ALA A 178 -4.36 -0.61 -11.54
CA ALA A 178 -4.00 -1.26 -12.79
C ALA A 178 -4.71 -2.60 -12.96
N LEU A 179 -4.67 -3.45 -11.94
CA LEU A 179 -5.29 -4.76 -11.95
C LEU A 179 -6.82 -4.70 -11.99
N ASN A 180 -7.45 -3.79 -11.23
CA ASN A 180 -8.90 -3.60 -11.28
C ASN A 180 -9.37 -3.16 -12.67
N VAL A 181 -8.67 -2.21 -13.31
CA VAL A 181 -9.03 -1.81 -14.68
C VAL A 181 -8.82 -2.97 -15.65
N LEU A 182 -7.73 -3.74 -15.49
CA LEU A 182 -7.49 -4.92 -16.33
C LEU A 182 -8.62 -5.96 -16.18
N GLU A 183 -9.09 -6.24 -14.97
CA GLU A 183 -10.24 -7.13 -14.73
C GLU A 183 -11.50 -6.62 -15.43
N ILE A 184 -11.85 -5.33 -15.26
CA ILE A 184 -13.04 -4.75 -15.89
C ILE A 184 -12.97 -4.85 -17.42
N VAL A 185 -11.85 -4.48 -18.02
CA VAL A 185 -11.72 -4.57 -19.49
C VAL A 185 -11.67 -6.01 -19.99
N SER A 186 -11.20 -6.95 -19.16
CA SER A 186 -11.20 -8.38 -19.50
C SER A 186 -12.62 -8.94 -19.57
N ASP A 187 -13.50 -8.52 -18.63
CA ASP A 187 -14.91 -8.93 -18.60
C ASP A 187 -15.73 -8.34 -19.76
N LEU A 188 -15.31 -7.17 -20.24
CA LEU A 188 -15.98 -6.47 -21.37
C LEU A 188 -15.39 -6.81 -22.74
N SER A 189 -14.27 -7.54 -22.79
CA SER A 189 -13.60 -7.86 -24.04
C SER A 189 -14.35 -8.92 -24.84
N GLU A 190 -14.75 -8.61 -26.06
CA GLU A 190 -15.30 -9.56 -27.01
C GLU A 190 -14.17 -10.27 -27.78
N GLY A 191 -14.15 -11.61 -27.73
CA GLY A 191 -13.13 -12.39 -28.43
C GLY A 191 -11.73 -12.35 -27.84
N GLY A 192 -11.58 -11.86 -26.60
CA GLY A 192 -10.31 -11.87 -25.86
C GLY A 192 -9.32 -10.77 -26.26
N MET A 193 -9.67 -9.86 -27.14
CA MET A 193 -8.83 -8.71 -27.51
C MET A 193 -9.24 -7.45 -26.77
N ILE A 194 -8.32 -6.88 -26.02
CA ILE A 194 -8.49 -5.59 -25.34
C ILE A 194 -7.86 -4.49 -26.18
N THR A 195 -8.72 -3.62 -26.70
CA THR A 195 -8.31 -2.49 -27.56
C THR A 195 -8.19 -1.20 -26.79
N GLU A 196 -7.46 -0.23 -27.34
CA GLU A 196 -7.37 1.12 -26.77
C GLU A 196 -8.76 1.79 -26.68
N ALA A 197 -9.67 1.56 -27.63
CA ALA A 197 -11.01 2.11 -27.62
C ALA A 197 -11.81 1.62 -26.39
N LEU A 198 -11.85 0.30 -26.15
CA LEU A 198 -12.50 -0.29 -24.98
C LEU A 198 -11.92 0.26 -23.67
N LEU A 199 -10.59 0.40 -23.61
CA LEU A 199 -9.93 0.95 -22.45
C LEU A 199 -10.32 2.42 -22.20
N ASN A 200 -10.44 3.22 -23.27
CA ASN A 200 -10.90 4.60 -23.16
C ASN A 200 -12.30 4.69 -22.57
N ASP A 201 -13.23 3.89 -23.06
CA ASP A 201 -14.59 3.88 -22.54
C ASP A 201 -14.61 3.57 -21.04
N VAL A 202 -13.88 2.55 -20.60
CA VAL A 202 -13.77 2.21 -19.17
C VAL A 202 -13.11 3.30 -18.34
N LEU A 203 -12.08 3.97 -18.88
CA LEU A 203 -11.39 5.03 -18.15
C LEU A 203 -12.19 6.35 -18.10
N VAL A 204 -13.01 6.65 -19.10
CA VAL A 204 -13.87 7.85 -19.16
C VAL A 204 -15.11 7.68 -18.29
N ASP A 205 -15.82 6.55 -18.42
CA ASP A 205 -17.00 6.24 -17.61
C ASP A 205 -16.66 6.05 -16.12
N GLY A 206 -15.53 5.44 -15.86
CA GLY A 206 -14.99 5.30 -14.53
C GLY A 206 -14.34 6.56 -14.03
N SER A 207 -14.93 7.78 -14.07
CA SER A 207 -14.36 9.08 -13.68
C SER A 207 -13.38 8.95 -12.48
N LEU A 208 -12.27 8.26 -12.76
CA LEU A 208 -11.17 7.98 -11.83
C LEU A 208 -10.30 9.24 -11.70
N ARG A 209 -10.98 10.40 -11.51
CA ARG A 209 -10.28 11.59 -11.04
C ARG A 209 -9.69 11.26 -9.70
N ARG A 210 -8.39 11.20 -9.64
CA ARG A 210 -7.67 11.19 -8.38
C ARG A 210 -8.13 12.37 -7.55
N PHE A 211 -9.01 12.09 -6.63
CA PHE A 211 -9.16 12.94 -5.47
C PHE A 211 -8.16 12.37 -4.43
N ASP A 212 -6.91 12.80 -4.54
CA ASP A 212 -5.92 12.60 -3.45
C ASP A 212 -6.29 13.55 -2.30
N LYS A 213 -7.42 13.23 -1.66
CA LYS A 213 -8.07 14.08 -0.66
C LYS A 213 -7.23 14.29 0.60
N ARG A 214 -6.12 13.55 0.79
CA ARG A 214 -5.25 13.61 1.98
C ARG A 214 -3.81 13.14 1.71
N GLY A 215 -3.36 13.08 0.47
CA GLY A 215 -1.99 12.72 0.13
C GLY A 215 -1.03 13.90 0.16
N GLU A 216 0.24 13.62 -0.05
CA GLU A 216 1.33 14.60 -0.04
C GLU A 216 1.09 15.74 -1.06
N ALA A 217 0.54 15.40 -2.25
CA ALA A 217 0.18 16.39 -3.26
C ALA A 217 -0.91 17.38 -2.79
N PHE A 218 -1.87 16.93 -1.99
CA PHE A 218 -2.90 17.79 -1.42
C PHE A 218 -2.34 18.77 -0.38
N TYR A 219 -1.44 18.30 0.49
CA TYR A 219 -0.75 19.18 1.45
C TYR A 219 0.16 20.19 0.75
N ASP A 220 0.84 19.78 -0.32
CA ASP A 220 1.66 20.68 -1.13
C ASP A 220 0.82 21.75 -1.81
N GLN A 221 -0.36 21.40 -2.34
CA GLN A 221 -1.29 22.35 -2.96
C GLN A 221 -1.87 23.33 -1.92
N ILE A 222 -2.29 22.83 -0.74
CA ILE A 222 -2.71 23.69 0.38
C ILE A 222 -1.58 24.63 0.79
N SER A 223 -0.37 24.12 0.93
CA SER A 223 0.80 24.91 1.29
C SER A 223 1.09 25.99 0.25
N ALA A 224 1.00 25.66 -1.04
CA ALA A 224 1.16 26.61 -2.12
C ALA A 224 0.06 27.68 -2.13
N LEU A 225 -1.21 27.30 -1.93
CA LEU A 225 -2.32 28.22 -1.79
C LEU A 225 -2.12 29.19 -0.60
N HIS A 226 -1.74 28.68 0.57
CA HIS A 226 -1.47 29.50 1.74
C HIS A 226 -0.30 30.47 1.51
N LYS A 227 0.76 30.04 0.83
CA LYS A 227 1.92 30.90 0.48
C LYS A 227 1.50 31.98 -0.49
N SER A 228 0.68 31.67 -1.48
CA SER A 228 0.14 32.66 -2.45
C SER A 228 -0.72 33.71 -1.77
N ILE A 229 -1.61 33.30 -0.86
CA ILE A 229 -2.45 34.24 -0.07
C ILE A 229 -1.57 35.14 0.81
N ARG A 230 -0.58 34.57 1.52
CA ARG A 230 0.37 35.36 2.34
C ARG A 230 1.23 36.31 1.50
N GLY A 231 1.57 35.91 0.29
CA GLY A 231 2.32 36.73 -0.65
C GLY A 231 1.46 37.80 -1.36
N SER A 232 0.14 37.85 -1.06
CA SER A 232 -0.81 38.75 -1.74
C SER A 232 -0.80 38.61 -3.25
N ASP A 233 -0.63 37.37 -3.74
CA ASP A 233 -0.70 37.01 -5.16
C ASP A 233 -2.04 36.36 -5.49
N PRO A 234 -3.04 37.15 -5.98
CA PRO A 234 -4.38 36.66 -6.21
C PRO A 234 -4.45 35.66 -7.37
N ASP A 235 -3.60 35.79 -8.39
CA ASP A 235 -3.60 34.91 -9.56
C ASP A 235 -3.06 33.53 -9.19
N ALA A 236 -1.96 33.48 -8.44
CA ALA A 236 -1.42 32.23 -7.92
C ALA A 236 -2.38 31.58 -6.92
N ALA A 237 -3.03 32.37 -6.04
CA ALA A 237 -4.00 31.84 -5.09
C ALA A 237 -5.22 31.23 -5.82
N LEU A 238 -5.76 31.91 -6.85
CA LEU A 238 -6.85 31.39 -7.67
C LEU A 238 -6.44 30.10 -8.41
N TYR A 239 -5.24 30.08 -8.99
CA TYR A 239 -4.72 28.90 -9.68
C TYR A 239 -4.67 27.67 -8.76
N TRP A 240 -4.11 27.80 -7.57
CA TRP A 240 -4.03 26.71 -6.62
C TRP A 240 -5.38 26.30 -6.06
N PHE A 241 -6.28 27.26 -5.83
CA PHE A 241 -7.64 27.00 -5.35
C PHE A 241 -8.47 26.17 -6.35
N VAL A 242 -8.40 26.50 -7.65
CA VAL A 242 -9.15 25.78 -8.69
C VAL A 242 -8.56 24.37 -8.93
N ARG A 243 -7.28 24.20 -8.63
CA ARG A 243 -6.58 22.91 -8.82
C ARG A 243 -6.79 21.93 -7.65
N MET A 244 -7.23 22.39 -6.51
CA MET A 244 -7.59 21.59 -5.34
C MET A 244 -8.95 20.92 -5.50
#